data_9ad78e08ee947093342636e135254b52
#
_entry.id   9ad78e08ee947093342636e135254b52
#
_cell.length_a   1.000
_cell.length_b   1.000
_cell.length_c   1.000
_cell.angle_alpha   90.00
_cell.angle_beta   90.00
_cell.angle_gamma   90.00
#
_symmetry.space_group_name_H-M   'P 1'
#
loop_
_entity.id
_entity.type
_entity.pdbx_description
1 polymer ?
#
loop_
_entity_poly.entity_id
_entity_poly.type
_entity_poly.pdbx_seq_one_letter_code
_entity_poly.pdbx_strand_id
1 'polypeptide(L)'
;YIIFVILIGSTGVIGEMCFGRAARSGPIDAFGMATERKGSRKSGELLGMIPVLGSMAIAIGYTVVMGWILKYTVGTLTGATLAPESVDEFGAQFGSMASAFGNNIWQVVVLILCMGILMFGVATGIEKANKIMMPIFFALFVGLGVYVLFQQGASDGYRYIFRVDKTALANPKTWIFALGQAFFSLSVAGNGTLIYGSYLSDEENIPASAGRVAFFDTLAAMLAALVIVPAMATTSAKLNQGGPGLLFIYLPNLMKSMPGGHVIAILFFVAVLLAGMTSLINLYEAPIATVQEKLRLGRVPACALTGIVGIVISLLIQGIVSDWMDVLSIYICPLGAGLAGIMFFWVCGKKYVEEQVNKGREKAITKWLYPVCKYLYVPICILVLILGIALGGIG
;
A
#
# COMPACT_ATOMS: atom_id res chain seq x y z
N TYR A 1 -6.08 4.18 -14.22
CA TYR A 1 -5.95 4.10 -12.77
C TYR A 1 -7.17 4.69 -12.06
N ILE A 2 -7.49 5.99 -12.21
CA ILE A 2 -8.57 6.71 -11.49
C ILE A 2 -9.93 5.99 -11.59
N ILE A 3 -10.30 5.51 -12.78
CA ILE A 3 -11.56 4.76 -12.99
C ILE A 3 -11.60 3.53 -12.07
N PHE A 4 -10.49 2.80 -11.98
CA PHE A 4 -10.40 1.61 -11.14
C PHE A 4 -10.36 1.93 -9.65
N VAL A 5 -9.71 3.04 -9.24
CA VAL A 5 -9.76 3.50 -7.84
C VAL A 5 -11.18 3.85 -7.42
N ILE A 6 -11.95 4.52 -8.29
CA ILE A 6 -13.37 4.80 -8.02
C ILE A 6 -14.18 3.50 -7.91
N LEU A 7 -13.97 2.56 -8.84
CA LEU A 7 -14.67 1.27 -8.82
C LEU A 7 -14.36 0.48 -7.54
N ILE A 8 -13.07 0.28 -7.23
CA ILE A 8 -12.63 -0.53 -6.09
C ILE A 8 -12.95 0.18 -4.78
N GLY A 9 -12.75 1.50 -4.71
CA GLY A 9 -13.11 2.31 -3.53
C GLY A 9 -14.59 2.25 -3.21
N SER A 10 -15.45 2.30 -4.24
CA SER A 10 -16.91 2.21 -4.07
C SER A 10 -17.45 0.79 -3.90
N THR A 11 -16.62 -0.24 -4.00
CA THR A 11 -17.01 -1.65 -3.87
C THR A 11 -16.17 -2.41 -2.84
N GLY A 12 -14.91 -2.69 -3.15
CA GLY A 12 -14.01 -3.49 -2.33
C GLY A 12 -13.72 -2.86 -0.97
N VAL A 13 -13.35 -1.57 -0.95
CA VAL A 13 -13.07 -0.84 0.30
C VAL A 13 -14.32 -0.78 1.19
N ILE A 14 -15.47 -0.44 0.63
CA ILE A 14 -16.75 -0.46 1.38
C ILE A 14 -17.02 -1.86 1.92
N GLY A 15 -16.84 -2.88 1.08
CA GLY A 15 -17.09 -4.27 1.45
C GLY A 15 -16.22 -4.73 2.62
N GLU A 16 -14.91 -4.54 2.51
CA GLU A 16 -13.96 -4.94 3.55
C GLU A 16 -14.17 -4.17 4.86
N MET A 17 -14.33 -2.84 4.80
CA MET A 17 -14.59 -2.04 6.00
C MET A 17 -15.89 -2.44 6.69
N CYS A 18 -16.97 -2.67 5.94
CA CYS A 18 -18.22 -3.15 6.50
C CYS A 18 -18.11 -4.55 7.08
N PHE A 19 -17.35 -5.43 6.42
CA PHE A 19 -17.12 -6.79 6.90
C PHE A 19 -16.31 -6.81 8.19
N GLY A 20 -15.24 -6.04 8.28
CA GLY A 20 -14.43 -5.87 9.50
C GLY A 20 -15.26 -5.30 10.63
N ARG A 21 -16.04 -4.21 10.39
CA ARG A 21 -16.95 -3.63 11.40
C ARG A 21 -17.97 -4.64 11.91
N ALA A 22 -18.53 -5.43 11.01
CA ALA A 22 -19.54 -6.44 11.36
C ALA A 22 -18.96 -7.57 12.23
N ALA A 23 -17.71 -7.96 11.98
CA ALA A 23 -17.02 -9.00 12.72
C ALA A 23 -16.40 -8.51 14.03
N ARG A 24 -16.06 -7.19 14.12
CA ARG A 24 -15.31 -6.61 15.25
C ARG A 24 -13.95 -7.30 15.50
N SER A 25 -13.38 -7.89 14.47
CA SER A 25 -12.17 -8.70 14.54
C SER A 25 -11.40 -8.69 13.22
N GLY A 26 -10.20 -9.27 13.21
CA GLY A 26 -9.39 -9.44 12.03
C GLY A 26 -9.97 -10.43 11.02
N PRO A 27 -9.27 -10.65 9.87
CA PRO A 27 -9.77 -11.45 8.76
C PRO A 27 -10.14 -12.89 9.15
N ILE A 28 -9.38 -13.54 10.05
CA ILE A 28 -9.62 -14.94 10.43
C ILE A 28 -11.00 -15.10 11.06
N ASP A 29 -11.32 -14.30 12.08
CA ASP A 29 -12.60 -14.42 12.76
C ASP A 29 -13.75 -13.87 11.91
N ALA A 30 -13.51 -12.84 11.08
CA ALA A 30 -14.48 -12.34 10.14
C ALA A 30 -14.94 -13.42 9.13
N PHE A 31 -13.98 -14.15 8.56
CA PHE A 31 -14.28 -15.26 7.65
C PHE A 31 -14.94 -16.43 8.37
N GLY A 32 -14.47 -16.74 9.60
CA GLY A 32 -15.11 -17.72 10.47
C GLY A 32 -16.58 -17.39 10.73
N MET A 33 -16.90 -16.14 11.08
CA MET A 33 -18.27 -15.65 11.28
C MET A 33 -19.13 -15.80 10.02
N ALA A 34 -18.58 -15.51 8.85
CA ALA A 34 -19.31 -15.64 7.59
C ALA A 34 -19.67 -17.09 7.30
N THR A 35 -18.71 -18.02 7.45
CA THR A 35 -18.93 -19.45 7.13
C THR A 35 -19.67 -20.21 8.22
N GLU A 36 -19.66 -19.75 9.46
CA GLU A 36 -20.46 -20.31 10.56
C GLU A 36 -21.95 -20.32 10.22
N ARG A 37 -22.42 -19.32 9.47
CA ARG A 37 -23.79 -19.25 8.92
C ARG A 37 -24.11 -20.37 7.93
N LYS A 38 -23.09 -21.07 7.42
CA LYS A 38 -23.18 -22.22 6.51
C LYS A 38 -22.78 -23.54 7.19
N GLY A 39 -22.57 -23.53 8.52
CA GLY A 39 -22.33 -24.70 9.34
C GLY A 39 -20.86 -25.02 9.66
N SER A 40 -19.88 -24.23 9.20
CA SER A 40 -18.47 -24.51 9.50
C SER A 40 -17.63 -23.24 9.73
N ARG A 41 -17.46 -22.84 11.00
CA ARG A 41 -16.60 -21.71 11.37
C ARG A 41 -15.12 -21.98 11.01
N LYS A 42 -14.63 -23.21 11.24
CA LYS A 42 -13.24 -23.58 11.00
C LYS A 42 -12.80 -23.41 9.55
N SER A 43 -13.66 -23.67 8.58
CA SER A 43 -13.34 -23.49 7.16
C SER A 43 -13.10 -22.03 6.80
N GLY A 44 -13.90 -21.12 7.36
CA GLY A 44 -13.68 -19.68 7.19
C GLY A 44 -12.42 -19.20 7.87
N GLU A 45 -12.15 -19.64 9.09
CA GLU A 45 -10.91 -19.28 9.80
C GLU A 45 -9.66 -19.73 9.04
N LEU A 46 -9.67 -20.93 8.45
CA LEU A 46 -8.57 -21.41 7.61
C LEU A 46 -8.37 -20.54 6.35
N LEU A 47 -9.45 -20.17 5.68
CA LEU A 47 -9.39 -19.27 4.52
C LEU A 47 -8.94 -17.85 4.92
N GLY A 48 -9.33 -17.37 6.10
CA GLY A 48 -8.92 -16.08 6.64
C GLY A 48 -7.43 -15.99 7.01
N MET A 49 -6.75 -17.11 7.17
CA MET A 49 -5.28 -17.14 7.35
C MET A 49 -4.54 -16.65 6.10
N ILE A 50 -5.09 -16.88 4.91
CA ILE A 50 -4.44 -16.52 3.64
C ILE A 50 -4.13 -15.03 3.55
N PRO A 51 -5.10 -14.11 3.68
CA PRO A 51 -4.82 -12.69 3.63
C PRO A 51 -3.96 -12.18 4.79
N VAL A 52 -4.05 -12.77 5.99
CA VAL A 52 -3.20 -12.39 7.13
C VAL A 52 -1.75 -12.76 6.88
N LEU A 53 -1.48 -13.98 6.40
CA LEU A 53 -0.13 -14.40 6.02
C LEU A 53 0.39 -13.58 4.85
N GLY A 54 -0.49 -13.23 3.89
CA GLY A 54 -0.18 -12.32 2.80
C GLY A 54 0.23 -10.94 3.30
N SER A 55 -0.54 -10.33 4.20
CA SER A 55 -0.21 -9.04 4.81
C SER A 55 1.13 -9.09 5.56
N MET A 56 1.38 -10.14 6.33
CA MET A 56 2.65 -10.35 7.01
C MET A 56 3.81 -10.48 6.02
N ALA A 57 3.64 -11.27 4.97
CA ALA A 57 4.69 -11.48 3.97
C ALA A 57 5.00 -10.18 3.18
N ILE A 58 3.97 -9.38 2.85
CA ILE A 58 4.17 -8.05 2.24
C ILE A 58 4.89 -7.13 3.24
N ALA A 59 4.49 -7.10 4.50
CA ALA A 59 5.13 -6.29 5.54
C ALA A 59 6.63 -6.61 5.69
N ILE A 60 6.99 -7.90 5.60
CA ILE A 60 8.37 -8.39 5.65
C ILE A 60 9.18 -7.83 4.47
N GLY A 61 8.70 -7.97 3.23
CA GLY A 61 9.36 -7.41 2.04
C GLY A 61 9.43 -5.89 2.08
N TYR A 62 8.34 -5.26 2.51
CA TYR A 62 8.27 -3.79 2.66
C TYR A 62 9.26 -3.27 3.73
N THR A 63 9.54 -4.05 4.78
CA THR A 63 10.57 -3.71 5.79
C THR A 63 11.96 -3.56 5.17
N VAL A 64 12.32 -4.42 4.20
CA VAL A 64 13.59 -4.30 3.47
C VAL A 64 13.64 -2.99 2.69
N VAL A 65 12.60 -2.68 1.93
CA VAL A 65 12.50 -1.44 1.13
C VAL A 65 12.52 -0.20 2.03
N MET A 66 11.82 -0.24 3.15
CA MET A 66 11.83 0.86 4.12
C MET A 66 13.21 1.07 4.77
N GLY A 67 13.97 0.02 4.95
CA GLY A 67 15.38 0.14 5.35
C GLY A 67 16.22 0.87 4.29
N TRP A 68 16.01 0.62 2.99
CA TRP A 68 16.66 1.38 1.91
C TRP A 68 16.27 2.86 1.97
N ILE A 69 14.99 3.16 2.13
CA ILE A 69 14.48 4.54 2.22
C ILE A 69 15.10 5.25 3.43
N LEU A 70 15.14 4.60 4.59
CA LEU A 70 15.74 5.19 5.81
C LEU A 70 17.24 5.47 5.61
N LYS A 71 18.02 4.53 5.02
CA LYS A 71 19.42 4.74 4.72
C LYS A 71 19.64 5.92 3.78
N TYR A 72 18.82 6.03 2.72
CA TYR A 72 18.90 7.16 1.79
C TYR A 72 18.49 8.48 2.45
N THR A 73 17.47 8.47 3.31
CA THR A 73 17.07 9.66 4.06
C THR A 73 18.21 10.16 4.96
N VAL A 74 18.83 9.29 5.74
CA VAL A 74 19.99 9.66 6.57
C VAL A 74 21.19 10.05 5.70
N GLY A 75 21.39 9.34 4.61
CA GLY A 75 22.46 9.65 3.65
C GLY A 75 22.28 11.00 2.95
N THR A 76 21.05 11.50 2.75
CA THR A 76 20.85 12.87 2.26
C THR A 76 21.22 13.91 3.29
N LEU A 77 21.00 13.67 4.58
CA LEU A 77 21.41 14.59 5.65
C LEU A 77 22.92 14.70 5.78
N THR A 78 23.64 13.60 5.53
CA THR A 78 25.10 13.55 5.61
C THR A 78 25.82 13.85 4.28
N GLY A 79 25.08 13.95 3.18
CA GLY A 79 25.61 14.09 1.81
C GLY A 79 25.99 12.76 1.15
N ALA A 80 26.00 11.64 1.87
CA ALA A 80 26.43 10.34 1.35
C ALA A 80 25.57 9.81 0.18
N THR A 81 24.24 10.08 0.21
CA THR A 81 23.33 9.66 -0.87
C THR A 81 23.64 10.35 -2.20
N LEU A 82 24.16 11.58 -2.19
CA LEU A 82 24.47 12.36 -3.38
C LEU A 82 25.99 12.36 -3.70
N ALA A 83 26.79 11.56 -3.02
CA ALA A 83 28.23 11.46 -3.25
C ALA A 83 28.62 10.89 -4.62
N PRO A 84 27.94 9.84 -5.19
CA PRO A 84 28.28 9.28 -6.48
C PRO A 84 28.29 10.32 -7.61
N GLU A 85 29.21 10.14 -8.59
CA GLU A 85 29.43 11.09 -9.69
C GLU A 85 28.72 10.68 -11.00
N SER A 86 28.36 9.39 -11.13
CA SER A 86 27.73 8.84 -12.33
C SER A 86 26.55 7.94 -12.00
N VAL A 87 25.66 7.69 -12.98
CA VAL A 87 24.54 6.76 -12.85
C VAL A 87 25.01 5.36 -12.47
N ASP A 88 26.15 4.93 -13.00
CA ASP A 88 26.73 3.62 -12.70
C ASP A 88 27.19 3.51 -11.24
N GLU A 89 27.75 4.58 -10.69
CA GLU A 89 28.13 4.64 -9.27
C GLU A 89 26.90 4.67 -8.36
N PHE A 90 25.82 5.41 -8.73
CA PHE A 90 24.55 5.32 -8.04
C PHE A 90 23.98 3.91 -8.10
N GLY A 91 24.11 3.24 -9.26
CA GLY A 91 23.73 1.83 -9.43
C GLY A 91 24.54 0.90 -8.53
N ALA A 92 25.86 1.09 -8.43
CA ALA A 92 26.72 0.32 -7.54
C ALA A 92 26.40 0.57 -6.06
N GLN A 93 26.14 1.82 -5.67
CA GLN A 93 25.72 2.19 -4.31
C GLN A 93 24.42 1.47 -3.93
N PHE A 94 23.40 1.53 -4.79
CA PHE A 94 22.14 0.84 -4.57
C PHE A 94 22.31 -0.68 -4.57
N GLY A 95 23.03 -1.23 -5.55
CA GLY A 95 23.28 -2.68 -5.67
C GLY A 95 23.98 -3.26 -4.44
N SER A 96 24.95 -2.55 -3.87
CA SER A 96 25.60 -2.97 -2.61
C SER A 96 24.64 -3.02 -1.43
N MET A 97 23.70 -2.07 -1.37
CA MET A 97 22.67 -2.02 -0.32
C MET A 97 21.58 -3.07 -0.54
N ALA A 98 21.19 -3.31 -1.77
CA ALA A 98 20.13 -4.27 -2.13
C ALA A 98 20.65 -5.73 -2.14
N SER A 99 21.97 -5.94 -1.95
CA SER A 99 22.55 -7.28 -1.84
C SER A 99 22.14 -7.97 -0.53
N ALA A 100 22.37 -9.29 -0.48
CA ALA A 100 22.16 -10.07 0.73
C ALA A 100 22.93 -9.46 1.92
N PHE A 101 22.24 -9.18 3.01
CA PHE A 101 22.75 -8.56 4.23
C PHE A 101 23.35 -7.14 4.06
N GLY A 102 23.09 -6.45 2.94
CA GLY A 102 23.57 -5.08 2.68
C GLY A 102 22.81 -3.98 3.44
N ASN A 103 21.66 -4.30 4.04
CA ASN A 103 20.73 -3.33 4.63
C ASN A 103 20.36 -3.63 6.10
N ASN A 104 21.07 -4.53 6.78
CA ASN A 104 20.67 -5.09 8.08
C ASN A 104 20.26 -4.06 9.13
N ILE A 105 21.16 -3.09 9.40
CA ILE A 105 20.95 -2.09 10.46
C ILE A 105 19.73 -1.23 10.17
N TRP A 106 19.59 -0.77 8.93
CA TRP A 106 18.55 0.17 8.54
C TRP A 106 17.15 -0.44 8.58
N GLN A 107 16.99 -1.69 8.14
CA GLN A 107 15.70 -2.38 8.24
C GLN A 107 15.33 -2.77 9.67
N VAL A 108 16.31 -3.10 10.53
CA VAL A 108 16.06 -3.33 11.95
C VAL A 108 15.61 -2.03 12.62
N VAL A 109 16.28 -0.91 12.37
CA VAL A 109 15.93 0.39 12.94
C VAL A 109 14.53 0.81 12.51
N VAL A 110 14.21 0.75 11.21
CA VAL A 110 12.89 1.16 10.73
C VAL A 110 11.78 0.28 11.30
N LEU A 111 12.02 -1.01 11.47
CA LEU A 111 11.02 -1.90 12.05
C LEU A 111 10.84 -1.67 13.55
N ILE A 112 11.91 -1.39 14.29
CA ILE A 112 11.80 -0.98 15.71
C ILE A 112 10.97 0.29 15.84
N LEU A 113 11.18 1.29 14.99
CA LEU A 113 10.37 2.51 14.98
C LEU A 113 8.90 2.21 14.68
N CYS A 114 8.63 1.36 13.69
CA CYS A 114 7.28 0.93 13.34
C CYS A 114 6.60 0.20 14.51
N MET A 115 7.27 -0.79 15.11
CA MET A 115 6.74 -1.53 16.27
C MET A 115 6.55 -0.63 17.48
N GLY A 116 7.43 0.34 17.69
CA GLY A 116 7.26 1.35 18.73
C GLY A 116 5.94 2.11 18.60
N ILE A 117 5.58 2.55 17.40
CA ILE A 117 4.29 3.21 17.13
C ILE A 117 3.13 2.24 17.36
N LEU A 118 3.23 1.02 16.85
CA LEU A 118 2.20 -0.01 16.95
C LEU A 118 1.92 -0.44 18.40
N MET A 119 2.93 -0.47 19.26
CA MET A 119 2.79 -0.82 20.70
C MET A 119 1.84 0.13 21.45
N PHE A 120 1.72 1.40 21.01
CA PHE A 120 0.79 2.36 21.62
C PHE A 120 -0.68 2.14 21.19
N GLY A 121 -0.94 1.19 20.29
CA GLY A 121 -2.29 0.86 19.83
C GLY A 121 -2.83 1.79 18.75
N VAL A 122 -4.12 1.64 18.43
CA VAL A 122 -4.73 2.31 17.27
C VAL A 122 -4.89 3.82 17.53
N ALA A 123 -5.57 4.21 18.58
CA ALA A 123 -5.92 5.63 18.84
C ALA A 123 -4.70 6.48 19.23
N THR A 124 -3.83 5.97 20.08
CA THR A 124 -2.68 6.73 20.63
C THR A 124 -1.38 6.55 19.85
N GLY A 125 -1.26 5.46 19.09
CA GLY A 125 -0.11 5.17 18.25
C GLY A 125 -0.39 5.48 16.78
N ILE A 126 -1.14 4.63 16.11
CA ILE A 126 -1.36 4.67 14.65
C ILE A 126 -2.03 5.97 14.22
N GLU A 127 -3.16 6.31 14.82
CA GLU A 127 -3.93 7.49 14.44
C GLU A 127 -3.15 8.79 14.69
N LYS A 128 -2.49 8.90 15.84
CA LYS A 128 -1.69 10.09 16.18
C LYS A 128 -0.47 10.23 15.26
N ALA A 129 0.23 9.13 14.96
CA ALA A 129 1.35 9.13 14.04
C ALA A 129 0.91 9.56 12.62
N ASN A 130 -0.18 8.98 12.11
CA ASN A 130 -0.71 9.32 10.78
C ASN A 130 -1.19 10.77 10.69
N LYS A 131 -1.82 11.31 11.74
CA LYS A 131 -2.24 12.73 11.81
C LYS A 131 -1.07 13.71 11.71
N ILE A 132 0.14 13.28 12.05
CA ILE A 132 1.36 14.09 11.93
C ILE A 132 2.05 13.82 10.60
N MET A 133 2.28 12.54 10.26
CA MET A 133 3.07 12.16 9.09
C MET A 133 2.40 12.55 7.77
N MET A 134 1.09 12.33 7.62
CA MET A 134 0.41 12.59 6.35
C MET A 134 0.32 14.07 5.96
N PRO A 135 -0.04 15.01 6.84
CA PRO A 135 0.03 16.44 6.48
C PRO A 135 1.44 16.91 6.11
N ILE A 136 2.47 16.43 6.82
CA ILE A 136 3.86 16.75 6.49
C ILE A 136 4.22 16.20 5.11
N PHE A 137 3.88 14.94 4.81
CA PHE A 137 4.06 14.34 3.48
C PHE A 137 3.43 15.20 2.38
N PHE A 138 2.15 15.57 2.51
CA PHE A 138 1.47 16.40 1.52
C PHE A 138 2.13 17.79 1.38
N ALA A 139 2.49 18.42 2.49
CA ALA A 139 3.15 19.73 2.46
C ALA A 139 4.51 19.67 1.75
N LEU A 140 5.31 18.64 2.01
CA LEU A 140 6.60 18.44 1.35
C LEU A 140 6.45 18.19 -0.15
N PHE A 141 5.52 17.31 -0.56
CA PHE A 141 5.30 17.05 -1.98
C PHE A 141 4.70 18.24 -2.72
N VAL A 142 3.82 19.02 -2.11
CA VAL A 142 3.33 20.29 -2.68
C VAL A 142 4.49 21.27 -2.85
N GLY A 143 5.34 21.45 -1.83
CA GLY A 143 6.53 22.29 -1.92
C GLY A 143 7.48 21.87 -3.04
N LEU A 144 7.75 20.56 -3.15
CA LEU A 144 8.55 20.00 -4.25
C LEU A 144 7.87 20.22 -5.62
N GLY A 145 6.56 20.06 -5.70
CA GLY A 145 5.79 20.30 -6.94
C GLY A 145 5.89 21.75 -7.39
N VAL A 146 5.74 22.70 -6.46
CA VAL A 146 5.92 24.14 -6.74
C VAL A 146 7.35 24.41 -7.22
N TYR A 147 8.36 23.83 -6.57
CA TYR A 147 9.74 23.99 -7.02
C TYR A 147 9.95 23.47 -8.45
N VAL A 148 9.50 22.23 -8.75
CA VAL A 148 9.67 21.59 -10.05
C VAL A 148 8.92 22.36 -11.14
N LEU A 149 7.77 22.96 -10.84
CA LEU A 149 6.97 23.74 -11.79
C LEU A 149 7.78 24.88 -12.46
N PHE A 150 8.72 25.47 -11.74
CA PHE A 150 9.57 26.57 -12.22
C PHE A 150 10.89 26.09 -12.87
N GLN A 151 11.15 24.79 -12.96
CA GLN A 151 12.37 24.28 -13.59
C GLN A 151 12.23 24.23 -15.12
N GLN A 152 13.33 24.56 -15.84
CA GLN A 152 13.37 24.43 -17.29
C GLN A 152 13.22 22.97 -17.72
N GLY A 153 12.39 22.70 -18.72
CA GLY A 153 12.11 21.35 -19.20
C GLY A 153 11.00 20.60 -18.46
N ALA A 154 10.54 21.05 -17.30
CA ALA A 154 9.46 20.41 -16.56
C ALA A 154 8.14 20.32 -17.34
N SER A 155 7.90 21.26 -18.26
CA SER A 155 6.72 21.29 -19.15
C SER A 155 6.55 20.01 -19.95
N ASP A 156 7.64 19.38 -20.36
CA ASP A 156 7.60 18.14 -21.17
C ASP A 156 7.15 16.95 -20.32
N GLY A 157 7.51 16.93 -19.04
CA GLY A 157 6.99 15.96 -18.10
C GLY A 157 5.50 16.10 -17.85
N TYR A 158 5.01 17.32 -17.69
CA TYR A 158 3.57 17.57 -17.58
C TYR A 158 2.83 17.15 -18.84
N ARG A 159 3.34 17.48 -20.03
CA ARG A 159 2.77 17.02 -21.30
C ARG A 159 2.75 15.49 -21.39
N TYR A 160 3.79 14.81 -20.90
CA TYR A 160 3.86 13.36 -20.91
C TYR A 160 2.76 12.74 -20.02
N ILE A 161 2.53 13.26 -18.82
CA ILE A 161 1.50 12.77 -17.89
C ILE A 161 0.08 12.92 -18.50
N PHE A 162 -0.20 14.05 -19.12
CA PHE A 162 -1.54 14.36 -19.65
C PHE A 162 -1.74 13.94 -21.10
N ARG A 163 -0.71 13.38 -21.74
CA ARG A 163 -0.83 12.86 -23.11
C ARG A 163 -1.62 11.58 -23.13
N VAL A 164 -2.75 11.59 -23.84
CA VAL A 164 -3.53 10.38 -24.08
C VAL A 164 -2.93 9.62 -25.25
N ASP A 165 -2.34 8.45 -24.97
CA ASP A 165 -1.85 7.54 -26.00
C ASP A 165 -2.95 6.52 -26.35
N LYS A 166 -3.49 6.66 -27.56
CA LYS A 166 -4.56 5.76 -28.05
C LYS A 166 -4.09 4.32 -28.23
N THR A 167 -2.80 4.10 -28.53
CA THR A 167 -2.23 2.76 -28.69
C THR A 167 -2.11 2.06 -27.33
N ALA A 168 -1.70 2.80 -26.31
CA ALA A 168 -1.66 2.30 -24.94
C ALA A 168 -3.08 1.98 -24.42
N LEU A 169 -4.08 2.80 -24.73
CA LEU A 169 -5.47 2.53 -24.36
C LEU A 169 -6.06 1.29 -25.05
N ALA A 170 -5.61 0.99 -26.27
CA ALA A 170 -6.00 -0.23 -26.98
C ALA A 170 -5.32 -1.50 -26.46
N ASN A 171 -4.25 -1.36 -25.69
CA ASN A 171 -3.50 -2.51 -25.15
C ASN A 171 -4.17 -3.04 -23.85
N PRO A 172 -4.66 -4.30 -23.82
CA PRO A 172 -5.28 -4.88 -22.64
C PRO A 172 -4.38 -4.88 -21.40
N LYS A 173 -3.05 -4.99 -21.56
CA LYS A 173 -2.10 -4.96 -20.45
C LYS A 173 -2.16 -3.66 -19.66
N THR A 174 -2.36 -2.52 -20.33
CA THR A 174 -2.51 -1.21 -19.67
C THR A 174 -3.66 -1.19 -18.66
N TRP A 175 -4.78 -1.80 -19.03
CA TRP A 175 -5.95 -1.89 -18.15
C TRP A 175 -5.72 -2.84 -16.97
N ILE A 176 -5.06 -3.97 -17.21
CA ILE A 176 -4.77 -4.97 -16.18
C ILE A 176 -3.79 -4.40 -15.16
N PHE A 177 -2.72 -3.75 -15.60
CA PHE A 177 -1.75 -3.11 -14.71
C PHE A 177 -2.37 -1.94 -13.92
N ALA A 178 -3.18 -1.11 -14.58
CA ALA A 178 -3.88 -0.02 -13.89
C ALA A 178 -4.87 -0.55 -12.82
N LEU A 179 -5.51 -1.68 -13.09
CA LEU A 179 -6.43 -2.35 -12.17
C LEU A 179 -5.66 -2.98 -10.98
N GLY A 180 -4.58 -3.71 -11.26
CA GLY A 180 -3.71 -4.29 -10.24
C GLY A 180 -3.15 -3.23 -9.29
N GLN A 181 -2.65 -2.12 -9.86
CA GLN A 181 -2.16 -0.97 -9.08
C GLN A 181 -3.26 -0.37 -8.20
N ALA A 182 -4.50 -0.28 -8.66
CA ALA A 182 -5.60 0.24 -7.84
C ALA A 182 -5.95 -0.70 -6.66
N PHE A 183 -5.88 -2.02 -6.84
CA PHE A 183 -6.03 -2.99 -5.75
C PHE A 183 -4.95 -2.83 -4.69
N PHE A 184 -3.71 -2.69 -5.13
CA PHE A 184 -2.55 -2.54 -4.25
C PHE A 184 -2.62 -1.21 -3.49
N SER A 185 -2.84 -0.09 -4.18
CA SER A 185 -2.86 1.25 -3.61
C SER A 185 -3.94 1.42 -2.53
N LEU A 186 -5.14 0.91 -2.77
CA LEU A 186 -6.25 0.97 -1.81
C LEU A 186 -6.16 -0.05 -0.67
N SER A 187 -5.08 -0.84 -0.59
CA SER A 187 -4.85 -1.86 0.45
C SER A 187 -5.97 -2.91 0.60
N VAL A 188 -6.78 -3.11 -0.44
CA VAL A 188 -7.83 -4.13 -0.46
C VAL A 188 -7.21 -5.52 -0.58
N ALA A 189 -6.10 -5.62 -1.29
CA ALA A 189 -5.40 -6.85 -1.56
C ALA A 189 -4.89 -7.61 -0.32
N GLY A 190 -4.55 -6.91 0.77
CA GLY A 190 -4.05 -7.50 2.02
C GLY A 190 -5.06 -7.50 3.17
N ASN A 191 -6.35 -7.22 2.88
CA ASN A 191 -7.40 -7.02 3.90
C ASN A 191 -7.04 -5.94 4.95
N GLY A 192 -6.19 -4.98 4.60
CA GLY A 192 -5.86 -3.84 5.45
C GLY A 192 -7.10 -3.01 5.79
N THR A 193 -7.96 -2.77 4.82
CA THR A 193 -9.23 -2.05 5.04
C THR A 193 -10.21 -2.82 5.92
N LEU A 194 -10.16 -4.17 5.92
CA LEU A 194 -10.96 -5.00 6.81
C LEU A 194 -10.57 -4.82 8.27
N ILE A 195 -9.25 -4.88 8.58
CA ILE A 195 -8.80 -4.72 9.98
C ILE A 195 -9.12 -3.32 10.50
N TYR A 196 -8.94 -2.26 9.71
CA TYR A 196 -9.36 -0.91 10.13
C TYR A 196 -10.88 -0.78 10.24
N GLY A 197 -11.62 -1.47 9.39
CA GLY A 197 -13.07 -1.58 9.51
C GLY A 197 -13.52 -2.13 10.87
N SER A 198 -12.78 -3.09 11.45
CA SER A 198 -13.11 -3.69 12.73
C SER A 198 -13.04 -2.73 13.93
N TYR A 199 -12.30 -1.63 13.78
CA TYR A 199 -12.18 -0.58 14.80
C TYR A 199 -13.25 0.51 14.71
N LEU A 200 -14.02 0.55 13.61
CA LEU A 200 -15.03 1.58 13.39
C LEU A 200 -16.31 1.34 14.22
N SER A 201 -16.89 2.41 14.72
CA SER A 201 -18.19 2.36 15.40
C SER A 201 -19.34 2.08 14.42
N ASP A 202 -20.49 1.67 14.94
CA ASP A 202 -21.69 1.46 14.12
C ASP A 202 -22.28 2.78 13.58
N GLU A 203 -21.89 3.91 14.17
CA GLU A 203 -22.31 5.25 13.75
C GLU A 203 -21.50 5.80 12.56
N GLU A 204 -20.37 5.16 12.23
CA GLU A 204 -19.50 5.61 11.13
C GLU A 204 -20.13 5.33 9.76
N ASN A 205 -20.17 6.37 8.92
CA ASN A 205 -20.61 6.27 7.54
C ASN A 205 -19.52 5.70 6.64
N ILE A 206 -19.41 4.37 6.58
CA ILE A 206 -18.35 3.68 5.83
C ILE A 206 -18.28 4.08 4.34
N PRO A 207 -19.39 4.17 3.57
CA PRO A 207 -19.29 4.63 2.18
C PRO A 207 -18.68 6.03 2.03
N ALA A 208 -18.93 6.96 2.96
CA ALA A 208 -18.29 8.27 2.95
C ALA A 208 -16.80 8.17 3.27
N SER A 209 -16.42 7.35 4.24
CA SER A 209 -15.02 7.12 4.61
C SER A 209 -14.24 6.42 3.51
N ALA A 210 -14.82 5.42 2.83
CA ALA A 210 -14.22 4.78 1.66
C ALA A 210 -14.01 5.77 0.50
N GLY A 211 -14.96 6.69 0.28
CA GLY A 211 -14.81 7.77 -0.70
C GLY A 211 -13.65 8.71 -0.37
N ARG A 212 -13.45 9.04 0.91
CA ARG A 212 -12.29 9.84 1.37
C ARG A 212 -10.98 9.09 1.16
N VAL A 213 -10.94 7.78 1.46
CA VAL A 213 -9.75 6.93 1.20
C VAL A 213 -9.39 6.99 -0.29
N ALA A 214 -10.33 6.71 -1.19
CA ALA A 214 -10.10 6.75 -2.63
C ALA A 214 -9.66 8.14 -3.12
N PHE A 215 -10.22 9.21 -2.57
CA PHE A 215 -9.85 10.59 -2.90
C PHE A 215 -8.41 10.91 -2.48
N PHE A 216 -8.04 10.66 -1.23
CA PHE A 216 -6.70 10.97 -0.74
C PHE A 216 -5.62 10.06 -1.33
N ASP A 217 -5.93 8.79 -1.61
CA ASP A 217 -5.06 7.88 -2.36
C ASP A 217 -4.76 8.44 -3.76
N THR A 218 -5.81 8.81 -4.50
CA THR A 218 -5.65 9.41 -5.84
C THR A 218 -4.88 10.72 -5.78
N LEU A 219 -5.17 11.57 -4.80
CA LEU A 219 -4.47 12.85 -4.63
C LEU A 219 -2.97 12.64 -4.38
N ALA A 220 -2.61 11.69 -3.50
CA ALA A 220 -1.22 11.36 -3.22
C ALA A 220 -0.49 10.81 -4.46
N ALA A 221 -1.12 9.88 -5.18
CA ALA A 221 -0.57 9.30 -6.40
C ALA A 221 -0.37 10.34 -7.51
N MET A 222 -1.36 11.21 -7.73
CA MET A 222 -1.27 12.28 -8.71
C MET A 222 -0.21 13.32 -8.33
N LEU A 223 -0.13 13.69 -7.05
CA LEU A 223 0.87 14.63 -6.55
C LEU A 223 2.29 14.07 -6.74
N ALA A 224 2.50 12.79 -6.43
CA ALA A 224 3.78 12.13 -6.67
C ALA A 224 4.16 12.12 -8.16
N ALA A 225 3.22 11.77 -9.04
CA ALA A 225 3.44 11.80 -10.48
C ALA A 225 3.79 13.22 -11.00
N LEU A 226 3.07 14.25 -10.51
CA LEU A 226 3.29 15.66 -10.88
C LEU A 226 4.61 16.24 -10.35
N VAL A 227 5.25 15.58 -9.40
CA VAL A 227 6.60 15.94 -8.92
C VAL A 227 7.66 15.15 -9.68
N ILE A 228 7.55 13.82 -9.70
CA ILE A 228 8.61 12.92 -10.17
C ILE A 228 8.80 13.01 -11.69
N VAL A 229 7.72 12.91 -12.47
CA VAL A 229 7.83 12.86 -13.93
C VAL A 229 8.33 14.18 -14.53
N PRO A 230 7.81 15.36 -14.12
CA PRO A 230 8.37 16.63 -14.57
C PRO A 230 9.81 16.87 -14.09
N ALA A 231 10.17 16.43 -12.87
CA ALA A 231 11.56 16.48 -12.40
C ALA A 231 12.49 15.67 -13.32
N MET A 232 12.09 14.46 -13.72
CA MET A 232 12.85 13.66 -14.70
C MET A 232 13.02 14.37 -16.06
N ALA A 233 12.00 15.06 -16.52
CA ALA A 233 12.04 15.78 -17.79
C ALA A 233 13.08 16.91 -17.81
N THR A 234 13.39 17.52 -16.66
CA THR A 234 14.37 18.62 -16.57
C THR A 234 15.80 18.23 -16.94
N THR A 235 16.14 16.94 -16.92
CA THR A 235 17.48 16.42 -17.21
C THR A 235 17.54 15.54 -18.45
N SER A 236 16.52 15.58 -19.31
CA SER A 236 16.43 14.72 -20.50
C SER A 236 16.47 13.22 -20.18
N ALA A 237 16.14 12.84 -18.93
CA ALA A 237 16.04 11.45 -18.53
C ALA A 237 14.89 10.75 -19.26
N LYS A 238 15.04 9.45 -19.50
CA LYS A 238 13.94 8.66 -20.09
C LYS A 238 12.77 8.61 -19.12
N LEU A 239 11.61 9.14 -19.51
CA LEU A 239 10.41 9.24 -18.67
C LEU A 239 9.72 7.89 -18.41
N ASN A 240 10.21 6.81 -19.01
CA ASN A 240 9.71 5.44 -18.83
C ASN A 240 10.50 4.61 -17.82
N GLN A 241 11.34 5.22 -17.00
CA GLN A 241 12.02 4.55 -15.90
C GLN A 241 11.03 4.27 -14.76
N GLY A 242 11.18 3.13 -14.10
CA GLY A 242 10.31 2.70 -13.01
C GLY A 242 11.02 1.78 -12.02
N GLY A 243 10.26 1.25 -11.06
CA GLY A 243 10.75 0.34 -10.05
C GLY A 243 11.72 0.97 -9.05
N PRO A 244 12.44 0.15 -8.25
CA PRO A 244 13.42 0.64 -7.27
C PRO A 244 14.54 1.49 -7.87
N GLY A 245 14.95 1.20 -9.10
CA GLY A 245 15.97 1.97 -9.80
C GLY A 245 15.60 3.44 -9.98
N LEU A 246 14.34 3.75 -10.25
CA LEU A 246 13.87 5.13 -10.31
C LEU A 246 14.16 5.88 -9.01
N LEU A 247 13.76 5.29 -7.88
CA LEU A 247 13.83 5.94 -6.57
C LEU A 247 15.27 6.06 -6.04
N PHE A 248 16.09 5.03 -6.26
CA PHE A 248 17.39 4.92 -5.59
C PHE A 248 18.61 5.18 -6.50
N ILE A 249 18.41 5.23 -7.81
CA ILE A 249 19.49 5.49 -8.78
C ILE A 249 19.22 6.78 -9.54
N TYR A 250 18.10 6.83 -10.28
CA TYR A 250 17.85 7.94 -11.20
C TYR A 250 17.48 9.24 -10.50
N LEU A 251 16.61 9.21 -9.49
CA LEU A 251 16.21 10.42 -8.77
C LEU A 251 17.35 11.05 -7.95
N PRO A 252 18.19 10.31 -7.19
CA PRO A 252 19.35 10.89 -6.54
C PRO A 252 20.34 11.54 -7.53
N ASN A 253 20.64 10.86 -8.64
CA ASN A 253 21.48 11.41 -9.70
C ASN A 253 20.90 12.70 -10.29
N LEU A 254 19.59 12.72 -10.54
CA LEU A 254 18.85 13.89 -10.99
C LEU A 254 18.97 15.05 -9.96
N MET A 255 18.64 14.79 -8.70
CA MET A 255 18.66 15.80 -7.64
C MET A 255 20.05 16.39 -7.46
N LYS A 256 21.12 15.60 -7.60
CA LYS A 256 22.49 16.09 -7.55
C LYS A 256 22.77 17.18 -8.60
N SER A 257 22.18 17.09 -9.77
CA SER A 257 22.38 18.06 -10.87
C SER A 257 21.48 19.28 -10.79
N MET A 258 20.46 19.29 -9.91
CA MET A 258 19.49 20.39 -9.78
C MET A 258 20.03 21.51 -8.86
N PRO A 259 19.68 22.79 -9.12
CA PRO A 259 19.95 23.88 -8.17
C PRO A 259 19.33 23.58 -6.80
N GLY A 260 20.10 23.64 -5.73
CA GLY A 260 19.62 23.30 -4.39
C GLY A 260 19.29 21.79 -4.19
N GLY A 261 19.81 20.93 -5.05
CA GLY A 261 19.48 19.50 -5.10
C GLY A 261 19.66 18.74 -3.80
N HIS A 262 20.61 19.16 -2.95
CA HIS A 262 20.80 18.58 -1.62
C HIS A 262 19.55 18.77 -0.73
N VAL A 263 19.02 19.99 -0.68
CA VAL A 263 17.80 20.30 0.10
C VAL A 263 16.59 19.55 -0.48
N ILE A 264 16.49 19.52 -1.80
CA ILE A 264 15.41 18.79 -2.50
C ILE A 264 15.45 17.30 -2.16
N ALA A 265 16.64 16.69 -2.16
CA ALA A 265 16.81 15.29 -1.81
C ALA A 265 16.40 15.01 -0.36
N ILE A 266 16.77 15.88 0.59
CA ILE A 266 16.33 15.78 1.99
C ILE A 266 14.79 15.81 2.07
N LEU A 267 14.15 16.82 1.49
CA LEU A 267 12.69 16.97 1.54
C LEU A 267 11.98 15.78 0.89
N PHE A 268 12.49 15.31 -0.24
CA PHE A 268 11.94 14.18 -0.98
C PHE A 268 12.05 12.87 -0.17
N PHE A 269 13.23 12.50 0.30
CA PHE A 269 13.41 11.24 1.02
C PHE A 269 12.74 11.23 2.40
N VAL A 270 12.67 12.38 3.09
CA VAL A 270 11.86 12.52 4.31
C VAL A 270 10.38 12.30 4.00
N ALA A 271 9.86 12.90 2.93
CA ALA A 271 8.46 12.70 2.55
C ALA A 271 8.16 11.25 2.18
N VAL A 272 9.03 10.60 1.40
CA VAL A 272 8.92 9.17 1.04
C VAL A 272 9.02 8.27 2.29
N LEU A 273 9.90 8.59 3.24
CA LEU A 273 10.01 7.85 4.51
C LEU A 273 8.70 7.93 5.32
N LEU A 274 8.11 9.11 5.44
CA LEU A 274 6.84 9.30 6.15
C LEU A 274 5.70 8.52 5.49
N ALA A 275 5.58 8.61 4.16
CA ALA A 275 4.57 7.86 3.41
C ALA A 275 4.76 6.34 3.56
N GLY A 276 5.99 5.86 3.41
CA GLY A 276 6.28 4.43 3.57
C GLY A 276 6.06 3.92 4.99
N MET A 277 6.36 4.74 6.03
CA MET A 277 6.08 4.38 7.42
C MET A 277 4.60 4.17 7.69
N THR A 278 3.70 5.00 7.15
CA THR A 278 2.26 4.81 7.31
C THR A 278 1.80 3.49 6.69
N SER A 279 2.36 3.10 5.54
CA SER A 279 2.08 1.83 4.87
C SER A 279 2.61 0.63 5.67
N LEU A 280 3.82 0.71 6.20
CA LEU A 280 4.43 -0.35 7.01
C LEU A 280 3.61 -0.62 8.28
N ILE A 281 3.17 0.44 8.97
CA ILE A 281 2.29 0.37 10.12
C ILE A 281 0.99 -0.37 9.76
N ASN A 282 0.38 0.00 8.63
CA ASN A 282 -0.85 -0.62 8.16
C ASN A 282 -0.68 -2.12 7.89
N LEU A 283 0.41 -2.51 7.23
CA LEU A 283 0.68 -3.91 6.88
C LEU A 283 0.91 -4.81 8.10
N TYR A 284 1.54 -4.30 9.15
CA TYR A 284 1.77 -5.07 10.38
C TYR A 284 0.55 -5.14 11.29
N GLU A 285 -0.44 -4.25 11.16
CA GLU A 285 -1.59 -4.19 12.07
C GLU A 285 -2.44 -5.47 12.02
N ALA A 286 -2.76 -5.99 10.84
CA ALA A 286 -3.58 -7.20 10.71
C ALA A 286 -2.89 -8.45 11.30
N PRO A 287 -1.60 -8.74 11.05
CA PRO A 287 -0.86 -9.80 11.75
C PRO A 287 -0.83 -9.62 13.27
N ILE A 288 -0.58 -8.40 13.76
CA ILE A 288 -0.52 -8.13 15.22
C ILE A 288 -1.89 -8.37 15.87
N ALA A 289 -2.97 -7.84 15.29
CA ALA A 289 -4.32 -8.07 15.78
C ALA A 289 -4.66 -9.58 15.82
N THR A 290 -4.26 -10.31 14.77
CA THR A 290 -4.45 -11.77 14.72
C THR A 290 -3.67 -12.49 15.82
N VAL A 291 -2.43 -12.10 16.08
CA VAL A 291 -1.61 -12.67 17.17
C VAL A 291 -2.27 -12.37 18.54
N GLN A 292 -2.78 -11.15 18.72
CA GLN A 292 -3.51 -10.79 19.94
C GLN A 292 -4.76 -11.67 20.13
N GLU A 293 -5.57 -11.83 19.10
CA GLU A 293 -6.83 -12.59 19.14
C GLU A 293 -6.58 -14.11 19.36
N LYS A 294 -5.69 -14.71 18.56
CA LYS A 294 -5.51 -16.17 18.55
C LYS A 294 -4.62 -16.67 19.66
N LEU A 295 -3.60 -15.92 20.07
CA LEU A 295 -2.72 -16.29 21.19
C LEU A 295 -3.13 -15.63 22.51
N ARG A 296 -4.16 -14.79 22.50
CA ARG A 296 -4.66 -14.06 23.70
C ARG A 296 -3.56 -13.23 24.38
N LEU A 297 -2.67 -12.65 23.55
CA LEU A 297 -1.57 -11.81 24.04
C LEU A 297 -2.01 -10.34 24.14
N GLY A 298 -1.40 -9.62 25.07
CA GLY A 298 -1.51 -8.17 25.11
C GLY A 298 -0.85 -7.52 23.90
N ARG A 299 -1.11 -6.23 23.68
CA ARG A 299 -0.60 -5.48 22.51
C ARG A 299 0.91 -5.51 22.39
N VAL A 300 1.63 -5.21 23.49
CA VAL A 300 3.11 -5.13 23.49
C VAL A 300 3.76 -6.47 23.12
N PRO A 301 3.43 -7.61 23.79
CA PRO A 301 4.02 -8.89 23.41
C PRO A 301 3.62 -9.36 22.02
N ALA A 302 2.42 -9.03 21.53
CA ALA A 302 2.01 -9.33 20.15
C ALA A 302 2.87 -8.55 19.13
N CYS A 303 3.10 -7.25 19.35
CA CYS A 303 4.01 -6.45 18.52
C CYS A 303 5.45 -7.00 18.57
N ALA A 304 5.94 -7.36 19.75
CA ALA A 304 7.29 -7.91 19.90
C ALA A 304 7.45 -9.23 19.12
N LEU A 305 6.51 -10.17 19.28
CA LEU A 305 6.55 -11.44 18.57
C LEU A 305 6.49 -11.26 17.05
N THR A 306 5.54 -10.46 16.58
CA THR A 306 5.37 -10.17 15.13
C THR A 306 6.58 -9.44 14.58
N GLY A 307 7.14 -8.49 15.34
CA GLY A 307 8.36 -7.76 14.95
C GLY A 307 9.59 -8.65 14.88
N ILE A 308 9.79 -9.57 15.84
CA ILE A 308 10.90 -10.54 15.80
C ILE A 308 10.80 -11.43 14.56
N VAL A 309 9.62 -11.99 14.28
CA VAL A 309 9.39 -12.79 13.08
C VAL A 309 9.65 -11.94 11.82
N GLY A 310 9.16 -10.69 11.80
CA GLY A 310 9.39 -9.75 10.72
C GLY A 310 10.86 -9.47 10.47
N ILE A 311 11.65 -9.18 11.52
CA ILE A 311 13.10 -8.93 11.41
C ILE A 311 13.81 -10.17 10.86
N VAL A 312 13.59 -11.33 11.49
CA VAL A 312 14.31 -12.56 11.11
C VAL A 312 14.11 -12.90 9.64
N ILE A 313 12.84 -12.90 9.18
CA ILE A 313 12.56 -13.27 7.80
C ILE A 313 13.01 -12.16 6.83
N SER A 314 12.83 -10.88 7.18
CA SER A 314 13.26 -9.78 6.32
C SER A 314 14.78 -9.75 6.10
N LEU A 315 15.58 -10.14 7.10
CA LEU A 315 17.03 -10.29 6.95
C LEU A 315 17.41 -11.39 5.95
N LEU A 316 16.65 -12.48 5.93
CA LEU A 316 16.92 -13.62 5.06
C LEU A 316 16.52 -13.38 3.59
N ILE A 317 15.50 -12.55 3.33
CA ILE A 317 14.96 -12.34 1.99
C ILE A 317 15.56 -11.15 1.24
N GLN A 318 16.53 -10.42 1.80
CA GLN A 318 17.07 -9.20 1.18
C GLN A 318 17.50 -9.41 -0.28
N GLY A 319 18.18 -10.51 -0.58
CA GLY A 319 18.67 -10.81 -1.93
C GLY A 319 17.59 -11.22 -2.92
N ILE A 320 16.37 -11.54 -2.46
CA ILE A 320 15.24 -12.00 -3.29
C ILE A 320 13.99 -11.14 -3.10
N VAL A 321 14.13 -9.95 -2.53
CA VAL A 321 12.97 -9.13 -2.15
C VAL A 321 12.07 -8.76 -3.34
N SER A 322 12.64 -8.56 -4.53
CA SER A 322 11.85 -8.29 -5.73
C SER A 322 10.96 -9.48 -6.10
N ASP A 323 11.55 -10.67 -6.23
CA ASP A 323 10.80 -11.89 -6.53
C ASP A 323 9.77 -12.22 -5.43
N TRP A 324 10.15 -11.97 -4.16
CA TRP A 324 9.26 -12.11 -3.02
C TRP A 324 8.02 -11.22 -3.15
N MET A 325 8.22 -9.93 -3.45
CA MET A 325 7.12 -8.97 -3.61
C MET A 325 6.27 -9.27 -4.84
N ASP A 326 6.87 -9.71 -5.93
CA ASP A 326 6.15 -10.10 -7.16
C ASP A 326 5.21 -11.28 -6.90
N VAL A 327 5.68 -12.33 -6.23
CA VAL A 327 4.84 -13.47 -5.86
C VAL A 327 3.65 -13.02 -5.01
N LEU A 328 3.86 -12.16 -4.04
CA LEU A 328 2.79 -11.68 -3.16
C LEU A 328 1.78 -10.81 -3.92
N SER A 329 2.25 -9.91 -4.75
CA SER A 329 1.39 -8.99 -5.52
C SER A 329 0.56 -9.75 -6.57
N ILE A 330 1.17 -10.72 -7.25
CA ILE A 330 0.52 -11.49 -8.33
C ILE A 330 -0.51 -12.48 -7.80
N TYR A 331 -0.19 -13.19 -6.72
CA TYR A 331 -1.00 -14.32 -6.28
C TYR A 331 -1.81 -14.01 -5.01
N ILE A 332 -1.14 -13.55 -3.97
CA ILE A 332 -1.74 -13.49 -2.64
C ILE A 332 -2.69 -12.29 -2.50
N CYS A 333 -2.31 -11.15 -3.04
CA CYS A 333 -3.12 -9.95 -2.95
C CYS A 333 -4.49 -10.08 -3.63
N PRO A 334 -4.59 -10.44 -4.92
CA PRO A 334 -5.89 -10.61 -5.57
C PRO A 334 -6.73 -11.74 -4.96
N LEU A 335 -6.05 -12.80 -4.47
CA LEU A 335 -6.72 -13.90 -3.77
C LEU A 335 -7.35 -13.44 -2.47
N GLY A 336 -6.64 -12.66 -1.66
CA GLY A 336 -7.14 -12.08 -0.41
C GLY A 336 -8.37 -11.20 -0.63
N ALA A 337 -8.29 -10.28 -1.59
CA ALA A 337 -9.41 -9.41 -1.98
C ALA A 337 -10.64 -10.21 -2.47
N GLY A 338 -10.41 -11.19 -3.33
CA GLY A 338 -11.46 -12.07 -3.86
C GLY A 338 -12.15 -12.88 -2.75
N LEU A 339 -11.37 -13.45 -1.84
CA LEU A 339 -11.89 -14.22 -0.70
C LEU A 339 -12.73 -13.35 0.23
N ALA A 340 -12.28 -12.15 0.60
CA ALA A 340 -13.05 -11.21 1.41
C ALA A 340 -14.37 -10.82 0.72
N GLY A 341 -14.32 -10.53 -0.58
CA GLY A 341 -15.50 -10.25 -1.39
C GLY A 341 -16.48 -11.43 -1.45
N ILE A 342 -16.00 -12.66 -1.64
CA ILE A 342 -16.82 -13.88 -1.62
C ILE A 342 -17.48 -14.03 -0.24
N MET A 343 -16.71 -13.92 0.84
CA MET A 343 -17.25 -14.09 2.20
C MET A 343 -18.33 -13.08 2.50
N PHE A 344 -18.11 -11.80 2.20
CA PHE A 344 -19.08 -10.76 2.53
C PHE A 344 -20.28 -10.74 1.58
N PHE A 345 -20.06 -10.71 0.25
CA PHE A 345 -21.15 -10.51 -0.73
C PHE A 345 -21.88 -11.80 -1.12
N TRP A 346 -21.22 -12.98 -1.06
CA TRP A 346 -21.85 -14.25 -1.45
C TRP A 346 -22.28 -15.09 -0.25
N VAL A 347 -21.42 -15.23 0.76
CA VAL A 347 -21.69 -16.11 1.91
C VAL A 347 -22.63 -15.44 2.91
N CYS A 348 -22.37 -14.18 3.30
CA CYS A 348 -23.25 -13.46 4.24
C CYS A 348 -24.61 -13.10 3.64
N GLY A 349 -24.69 -12.90 2.32
CA GLY A 349 -25.93 -12.67 1.60
C GLY A 349 -26.45 -11.23 1.65
N LYS A 350 -27.40 -10.93 0.74
CA LYS A 350 -27.86 -9.56 0.44
C LYS A 350 -28.37 -8.79 1.66
N LYS A 351 -29.30 -9.38 2.42
CA LYS A 351 -29.93 -8.69 3.55
C LYS A 351 -28.91 -8.23 4.59
N TYR A 352 -27.95 -9.11 4.91
CA TYR A 352 -26.88 -8.78 5.86
C TYR A 352 -25.95 -7.69 5.34
N VAL A 353 -25.54 -7.78 4.09
CA VAL A 353 -24.66 -6.76 3.47
C VAL A 353 -25.34 -5.39 3.47
N GLU A 354 -26.60 -5.31 3.02
CA GLU A 354 -27.38 -4.06 2.99
C GLU A 354 -27.53 -3.46 4.39
N GLU A 355 -27.80 -4.29 5.40
CA GLU A 355 -27.87 -3.87 6.80
C GLU A 355 -26.54 -3.26 7.27
N GLN A 356 -25.41 -3.96 7.04
CA GLN A 356 -24.11 -3.48 7.48
C GLN A 356 -23.63 -2.23 6.75
N VAL A 357 -23.91 -2.10 5.45
CA VAL A 357 -23.55 -0.92 4.66
C VAL A 357 -24.37 0.31 5.07
N ASN A 358 -25.62 0.13 5.50
CA ASN A 358 -26.51 1.23 5.87
C ASN A 358 -26.32 1.73 7.30
N LYS A 359 -25.60 1.02 8.16
CA LYS A 359 -25.26 1.53 9.51
C LYS A 359 -24.50 2.85 9.43
N GLY A 360 -24.83 3.78 10.32
CA GLY A 360 -24.24 5.12 10.39
C GLY A 360 -24.66 6.06 9.25
N ARG A 361 -25.75 5.76 8.53
CA ARG A 361 -26.23 6.56 7.40
C ARG A 361 -27.68 7.04 7.63
N GLU A 362 -27.90 8.32 7.30
CA GLU A 362 -29.26 8.88 7.29
C GLU A 362 -30.07 8.38 6.07
N LYS A 363 -29.42 8.18 4.94
CA LYS A 363 -30.04 7.71 3.69
C LYS A 363 -29.50 6.34 3.31
N ALA A 364 -30.38 5.40 3.05
CA ALA A 364 -30.00 4.08 2.58
C ALA A 364 -29.21 4.16 1.27
N ILE A 365 -28.25 3.25 1.14
CA ILE A 365 -27.46 3.14 -0.10
C ILE A 365 -28.35 2.67 -1.24
N THR A 366 -28.01 3.11 -2.45
CA THR A 366 -28.73 2.73 -3.66
C THR A 366 -28.68 1.23 -3.91
N LYS A 367 -29.77 0.67 -4.42
CA LYS A 367 -29.95 -0.79 -4.65
C LYS A 367 -28.90 -1.40 -5.61
N TRP A 368 -28.14 -0.57 -6.34
CA TRP A 368 -27.13 -1.03 -7.29
C TRP A 368 -25.84 -1.55 -6.62
N LEU A 369 -25.52 -1.10 -5.40
CA LEU A 369 -24.24 -1.44 -4.76
C LEU A 369 -24.07 -2.96 -4.61
N TYR A 370 -25.03 -3.65 -4.03
CA TYR A 370 -24.92 -5.09 -3.81
C TYR A 370 -24.69 -5.89 -5.09
N PRO A 371 -25.50 -5.72 -6.17
CA PRO A 371 -25.24 -6.44 -7.41
C PRO A 371 -23.89 -6.09 -8.05
N VAL A 372 -23.43 -4.83 -7.99
CA VAL A 372 -22.12 -4.44 -8.51
C VAL A 372 -21.01 -5.10 -7.70
N CYS A 373 -21.09 -5.08 -6.37
CA CYS A 373 -20.08 -5.76 -5.55
C CYS A 373 -20.05 -7.27 -5.80
N LYS A 374 -21.22 -7.90 -5.92
CA LYS A 374 -21.34 -9.34 -6.08
C LYS A 374 -20.94 -9.82 -7.48
N TYR A 375 -21.43 -9.17 -8.53
CA TYR A 375 -21.34 -9.66 -9.91
C TYR A 375 -20.31 -8.94 -10.78
N LEU A 376 -19.73 -7.83 -10.31
CA LEU A 376 -18.67 -7.14 -10.99
C LEU A 376 -17.36 -7.19 -10.19
N TYR A 377 -17.35 -6.69 -8.95
CA TYR A 377 -16.13 -6.61 -8.14
C TYR A 377 -15.50 -7.98 -7.86
N VAL A 378 -16.28 -8.96 -7.36
CA VAL A 378 -15.73 -10.30 -7.04
C VAL A 378 -15.20 -11.01 -8.29
N PRO A 379 -15.92 -11.06 -9.45
CA PRO A 379 -15.34 -11.59 -10.69
C PRO A 379 -14.09 -10.83 -11.16
N ILE A 380 -14.01 -9.51 -10.98
CA ILE A 380 -12.80 -8.73 -11.30
C ILE A 380 -11.61 -9.19 -10.44
N CYS A 381 -11.78 -9.45 -9.15
CA CYS A 381 -10.70 -9.97 -8.30
C CYS A 381 -10.16 -11.31 -8.84
N ILE A 382 -11.05 -12.20 -9.24
CA ILE A 382 -10.68 -13.50 -9.84
C ILE A 382 -9.97 -13.28 -11.19
N LEU A 383 -10.48 -12.38 -12.02
CA LEU A 383 -9.88 -12.05 -13.31
C LEU A 383 -8.46 -11.48 -13.13
N VAL A 384 -8.25 -10.56 -12.18
CA VAL A 384 -6.93 -9.99 -11.88
C VAL A 384 -5.96 -11.09 -11.45
N LEU A 385 -6.40 -12.02 -10.61
CA LEU A 385 -5.58 -13.17 -10.21
C LEU A 385 -5.17 -14.03 -11.43
N ILE A 386 -6.12 -14.42 -12.27
CA ILE A 386 -5.86 -15.25 -13.47
C ILE A 386 -4.92 -14.53 -14.44
N LEU A 387 -5.19 -13.25 -14.73
CA LEU A 387 -4.39 -12.47 -15.66
C LEU A 387 -3.01 -12.12 -15.10
N GLY A 388 -2.91 -11.88 -13.80
CA GLY A 388 -1.63 -11.69 -13.12
C GLY A 388 -0.73 -12.92 -13.28
N ILE A 389 -1.29 -14.11 -13.08
CA ILE A 389 -0.58 -15.39 -13.31
C ILE A 389 -0.16 -15.54 -14.78
N ALA A 390 -1.08 -15.27 -15.71
CA ALA A 390 -0.83 -15.45 -17.13
C ALA A 390 0.20 -14.48 -17.73
N LEU A 391 0.29 -13.27 -17.18
CA LEU A 391 1.15 -12.20 -17.68
C LEU A 391 2.46 -12.05 -16.89
N GLY A 392 2.63 -12.77 -15.79
CA GLY A 392 3.81 -12.69 -14.93
C GLY A 392 3.88 -11.38 -14.13
N GLY A 393 2.74 -10.75 -13.87
CA GLY A 393 2.63 -9.54 -13.07
C GLY A 393 1.32 -8.77 -13.32
N ILE A 394 0.99 -7.86 -12.40
CA ILE A 394 -0.20 -7.00 -12.48
C ILE A 394 0.12 -5.51 -12.33
N GLY A 395 1.38 -5.14 -12.44
CA GLY A 395 1.88 -3.75 -12.36
C GLY A 395 3.03 -3.55 -11.43
#